data_49ce978d9c71ac79cdd0508395fd2c47
#
_entry.id   49ce978d9c71ac79cdd0508395fd2c47
#
_cell.length_a   1.000
_cell.length_b   1.000
_cell.length_c   1.000
_cell.angle_alpha   90.00
_cell.angle_beta   90.00
_cell.angle_gamma   90.00
#
_symmetry.space_group_name_H-M   'P 1'
#
loop_
_entity.id
_entity.type
_entity.pdbx_description
1 polymer ?
#
loop_
_entity_poly.entity_id
_entity_poly.type
_entity_poly.pdbx_seq_one_letter_code
_entity_poly.pdbx_strand_id
1 'polypeptide(L)'
;MKILLATFFFQLSLVAFSQNKYGVKPILLEQYKASIKSNPEKELVDLEKFIPHIVLDIRYATTNNFTKEKIYNMAKAYARKPVAAALRKAQADFKKLGYGIKIYDAYRPYSATVKFYEVMKGDTTYVANPYKGSRHNRGCALDMTLVLLKTGKELQMPTAWDAMQKASWPSTPVANPEVRKNRDTLISVMEKNGFKVYTTEWWHFDFVGWEKFEVMGIDFEELEK
;
A
#
# COMPACT_ATOMS: atom_id res chain seq x y z
N MET A 1 9.50 51.02 -47.31
CA MET A 1 9.97 50.41 -46.05
C MET A 1 8.74 49.74 -45.42
N LYS A 2 8.55 48.42 -45.60
CA LYS A 2 7.40 47.68 -45.07
C LYS A 2 7.82 47.06 -43.74
N ILE A 3 7.16 47.50 -42.66
CA ILE A 3 7.37 46.96 -41.31
C ILE A 3 6.48 45.71 -41.17
N LEU A 4 7.09 44.54 -41.03
CA LEU A 4 6.40 43.29 -40.75
C LEU A 4 6.20 43.20 -39.22
N LEU A 5 4.96 43.32 -38.77
CA LEU A 5 4.59 43.03 -37.39
C LEU A 5 4.46 41.51 -37.21
N ALA A 6 5.38 40.90 -36.48
CA ALA A 6 5.29 39.49 -36.07
C ALA A 6 4.44 39.40 -34.80
N THR A 7 3.22 38.88 -34.94
CA THR A 7 2.34 38.59 -33.80
C THR A 7 2.74 37.26 -33.19
N PHE A 8 3.34 37.31 -32.01
CA PHE A 8 3.64 36.11 -31.19
C PHE A 8 2.35 35.64 -30.51
N PHE A 9 1.78 34.54 -31.00
CA PHE A 9 0.73 33.83 -30.26
C PHE A 9 1.32 33.04 -29.11
N PHE A 10 1.14 33.51 -27.88
CA PHE A 10 1.42 32.76 -26.67
C PHE A 10 0.29 31.75 -26.47
N GLN A 11 0.51 30.47 -26.85
CA GLN A 11 -0.41 29.39 -26.50
C GLN A 11 -0.29 29.10 -25.00
N LEU A 12 -1.23 29.62 -24.22
CA LEU A 12 -1.44 29.23 -22.84
C LEU A 12 -2.05 27.82 -22.86
N SER A 13 -1.22 26.80 -22.58
CA SER A 13 -1.69 25.44 -22.33
C SER A 13 -2.44 25.46 -21.00
N LEU A 14 -3.76 25.54 -21.06
CA LEU A 14 -4.63 25.24 -19.91
C LEU A 14 -4.46 23.75 -19.57
N VAL A 15 -3.62 23.44 -18.57
CA VAL A 15 -3.65 22.14 -17.90
C VAL A 15 -4.97 22.08 -17.17
N ALA A 16 -5.96 21.42 -17.76
CA ALA A 16 -7.21 21.11 -17.11
C ALA A 16 -6.90 20.15 -15.95
N PHE A 17 -6.79 20.67 -14.75
CA PHE A 17 -6.87 19.86 -13.55
C PHE A 17 -8.26 19.23 -13.53
N SER A 18 -8.36 17.97 -13.92
CA SER A 18 -9.56 17.17 -13.67
C SER A 18 -9.82 17.24 -12.17
N GLN A 19 -10.86 17.99 -11.77
CA GLN A 19 -11.27 18.03 -10.36
C GLN A 19 -11.62 16.60 -9.94
N ASN A 20 -10.85 16.07 -9.00
CA ASN A 20 -11.16 14.78 -8.42
C ASN A 20 -12.57 14.81 -7.80
N LYS A 21 -13.51 14.10 -8.44
CA LYS A 21 -14.94 14.06 -8.06
C LYS A 21 -15.17 13.60 -6.60
N TYR A 22 -14.16 13.02 -5.95
CA TYR A 22 -14.22 12.52 -4.58
C TYR A 22 -13.75 13.54 -3.52
N GLY A 23 -13.31 14.73 -3.91
CA GLY A 23 -12.97 15.83 -3.00
C GLY A 23 -11.65 15.69 -2.24
N VAL A 24 -11.01 14.52 -2.20
CA VAL A 24 -9.67 14.36 -1.62
C VAL A 24 -8.66 15.01 -2.55
N LYS A 25 -7.73 15.78 -1.98
CA LYS A 25 -6.61 16.41 -2.71
C LYS A 25 -5.31 15.67 -2.36
N PRO A 26 -4.94 14.60 -3.09
CA PRO A 26 -3.70 13.90 -2.84
C PRO A 26 -2.51 14.83 -3.09
N ILE A 27 -1.48 14.77 -2.27
CA ILE A 27 -0.23 15.47 -2.57
C ILE A 27 0.47 14.77 -3.73
N LEU A 28 1.08 15.57 -4.61
CA LEU A 28 1.86 15.13 -5.75
C LEU A 28 3.35 15.22 -5.45
N LEU A 29 4.20 14.78 -6.40
CA LEU A 29 5.63 14.61 -6.22
C LEU A 29 6.34 15.83 -5.62
N GLU A 30 6.08 17.04 -6.12
CA GLU A 30 6.77 18.25 -5.63
C GLU A 30 6.36 18.60 -4.19
N GLN A 31 5.10 18.44 -3.84
CA GLN A 31 4.61 18.63 -2.48
C GLN A 31 5.19 17.57 -1.54
N TYR A 32 5.31 16.33 -2.01
CA TYR A 32 5.96 15.25 -1.29
C TYR A 32 7.44 15.54 -1.04
N LYS A 33 8.20 15.95 -2.08
CA LYS A 33 9.61 16.37 -1.94
C LYS A 33 9.79 17.50 -0.92
N ALA A 34 8.89 18.50 -0.94
CA ALA A 34 8.88 19.55 0.06
C ALA A 34 8.58 19.01 1.47
N SER A 35 7.65 18.06 1.59
CA SER A 35 7.28 17.48 2.88
C SER A 35 8.40 16.66 3.52
N ILE A 36 9.15 15.87 2.75
CA ILE A 36 10.31 15.11 3.27
C ILE A 36 11.49 16.02 3.62
N LYS A 37 11.68 17.12 2.90
CA LYS A 37 12.69 18.12 3.24
C LYS A 37 12.41 18.75 4.61
N SER A 38 11.15 19.00 4.95
CA SER A 38 10.74 19.53 6.25
C SER A 38 10.67 18.48 7.36
N ASN A 39 10.33 17.24 7.01
CA ASN A 39 10.25 16.11 7.94
C ASN A 39 10.68 14.80 7.24
N PRO A 40 11.93 14.35 7.45
CA PRO A 40 12.46 13.12 6.84
C PRO A 40 11.70 11.82 7.18
N GLU A 41 10.92 11.81 8.25
CA GLU A 41 10.06 10.64 8.58
C GLU A 41 8.92 10.43 7.55
N LYS A 42 8.64 11.46 6.72
CA LYS A 42 7.65 11.35 5.64
C LYS A 42 8.18 10.67 4.38
N GLU A 43 9.47 10.33 4.33
CA GLU A 43 10.07 9.63 3.20
C GLU A 43 9.40 8.27 2.97
N LEU A 44 9.12 7.95 1.70
CA LEU A 44 8.79 6.61 1.25
C LEU A 44 10.07 5.83 0.98
N VAL A 45 10.26 4.72 1.68
CA VAL A 45 11.42 3.83 1.51
C VAL A 45 11.00 2.59 0.73
N ASP A 46 11.83 2.17 -0.21
CA ASP A 46 11.71 0.89 -0.90
C ASP A 46 11.95 -0.25 0.09
N LEU A 47 10.91 -1.02 0.38
CA LEU A 47 10.95 -2.08 1.40
C LEU A 47 11.92 -3.21 1.02
N GLU A 48 12.07 -3.51 -0.27
CA GLU A 48 12.99 -4.54 -0.77
C GLU A 48 14.45 -4.17 -0.48
N LYS A 49 14.80 -2.88 -0.65
CA LYS A 49 16.13 -2.36 -0.34
C LYS A 49 16.36 -2.18 1.17
N PHE A 50 15.31 -1.86 1.92
CA PHE A 50 15.40 -1.48 3.33
C PHE A 50 15.37 -2.67 4.29
N ILE A 51 14.67 -3.77 3.93
CA ILE A 51 14.49 -4.94 4.79
C ILE A 51 15.09 -6.17 4.13
N PRO A 52 16.22 -6.71 4.64
CA PRO A 52 16.83 -7.90 4.07
C PRO A 52 15.89 -9.11 4.06
N HIS A 53 15.88 -9.84 2.93
CA HIS A 53 15.10 -11.07 2.76
C HIS A 53 13.58 -10.90 2.80
N ILE A 54 13.06 -9.68 2.63
CA ILE A 54 11.63 -9.50 2.39
C ILE A 54 11.27 -10.03 1.00
N VAL A 55 10.11 -10.69 0.90
CA VAL A 55 9.63 -11.22 -0.39
C VAL A 55 8.52 -10.31 -0.91
N LEU A 56 8.54 -9.99 -2.19
CA LEU A 56 7.47 -9.24 -2.85
C LEU A 56 6.65 -10.15 -3.76
N ASP A 57 5.31 -10.09 -3.62
CA ASP A 57 4.33 -10.71 -4.52
C ASP A 57 3.26 -9.66 -4.84
N ILE A 58 3.67 -8.59 -5.52
CA ILE A 58 2.82 -7.40 -5.80
C ILE A 58 1.82 -7.74 -6.89
N ARG A 59 0.69 -8.35 -6.52
CA ARG A 59 -0.30 -8.86 -7.47
C ARG A 59 -1.00 -7.78 -8.25
N TYR A 60 -1.13 -6.57 -7.71
CA TYR A 60 -1.67 -5.43 -8.47
C TYR A 60 -0.74 -4.96 -9.61
N ALA A 61 0.51 -5.40 -9.66
CA ALA A 61 1.39 -5.26 -10.82
C ALA A 61 1.17 -6.34 -11.91
N THR A 62 0.20 -7.21 -11.72
CA THR A 62 -0.21 -8.29 -12.65
C THR A 62 -1.73 -8.30 -12.80
N THR A 63 -2.26 -9.20 -13.62
CA THR A 63 -3.72 -9.43 -13.72
C THR A 63 -4.26 -10.43 -12.67
N ASN A 64 -3.39 -10.98 -11.81
CA ASN A 64 -3.78 -11.92 -10.77
C ASN A 64 -4.26 -11.20 -9.50
N ASN A 65 -5.31 -10.40 -9.63
CA ASN A 65 -5.99 -9.68 -8.55
C ASN A 65 -7.50 -9.60 -8.84
N PHE A 66 -8.29 -9.04 -7.92
CA PHE A 66 -9.75 -9.01 -8.06
C PHE A 66 -10.25 -8.17 -9.24
N THR A 67 -9.49 -7.14 -9.66
CA THR A 67 -9.88 -6.29 -10.80
C THR A 67 -9.64 -6.96 -12.15
N LYS A 68 -8.82 -8.02 -12.21
CA LYS A 68 -8.35 -8.69 -13.45
C LYS A 68 -7.57 -7.77 -14.38
N GLU A 69 -7.15 -6.62 -13.90
CA GLU A 69 -6.35 -5.64 -14.63
C GLU A 69 -5.00 -5.42 -13.95
N LYS A 70 -3.99 -5.03 -14.72
CA LYS A 70 -2.73 -4.55 -14.18
C LYS A 70 -2.93 -3.11 -13.70
N ILE A 71 -2.88 -2.91 -12.38
CA ILE A 71 -3.11 -1.62 -11.73
C ILE A 71 -1.81 -0.84 -11.55
N TYR A 72 -0.73 -1.52 -11.17
CA TYR A 72 0.60 -0.92 -11.00
C TYR A 72 1.50 -1.24 -12.19
N ASN A 73 2.24 -0.24 -12.64
CA ASN A 73 3.22 -0.44 -13.71
C ASN A 73 4.50 -1.14 -13.23
N MET A 74 4.80 -1.06 -11.92
CA MET A 74 5.98 -1.63 -11.30
C MET A 74 5.60 -2.52 -10.11
N ALA A 75 6.30 -3.65 -9.96
CA ALA A 75 6.16 -4.55 -8.81
C ALA A 75 7.06 -4.07 -7.66
N LYS A 76 6.69 -2.93 -7.05
CA LYS A 76 7.42 -2.28 -5.97
C LYS A 76 6.58 -2.16 -4.71
N ALA A 77 7.23 -2.12 -3.56
CA ALA A 77 6.61 -1.91 -2.26
C ALA A 77 7.32 -0.76 -1.53
N TYR A 78 6.60 0.34 -1.31
CA TYR A 78 7.09 1.48 -0.55
C TYR A 78 6.26 1.66 0.72
N ALA A 79 6.90 2.13 1.78
CA ALA A 79 6.21 2.55 3.01
C ALA A 79 6.90 3.80 3.59
N ARG A 80 6.18 4.57 4.40
CA ARG A 80 6.78 5.67 5.16
C ARG A 80 7.91 5.13 6.03
N LYS A 81 8.97 5.90 6.20
CA LYS A 81 10.17 5.51 6.93
C LYS A 81 9.91 4.91 8.32
N PRO A 82 9.05 5.46 9.20
CA PRO A 82 8.74 4.83 10.47
C PRO A 82 7.98 3.51 10.32
N VAL A 83 7.15 3.35 9.29
CA VAL A 83 6.46 2.10 8.96
C VAL A 83 7.48 1.03 8.55
N ALA A 84 8.40 1.37 7.65
CA ALA A 84 9.47 0.46 7.21
C ALA A 84 10.39 0.07 8.40
N ALA A 85 10.69 1.01 9.29
CA ALA A 85 11.48 0.73 10.50
C ALA A 85 10.76 -0.23 11.46
N ALA A 86 9.46 -0.05 11.66
CA ALA A 86 8.62 -0.95 12.45
C ALA A 86 8.52 -2.35 11.80
N LEU A 87 8.31 -2.40 10.48
CA LEU A 87 8.26 -3.66 9.74
C LEU A 87 9.58 -4.42 9.80
N ARG A 88 10.73 -3.74 9.76
CA ARG A 88 12.05 -4.36 9.91
C ARG A 88 12.22 -4.99 11.30
N LYS A 89 11.66 -4.40 12.36
CA LYS A 89 11.63 -5.01 13.70
C LYS A 89 10.74 -6.27 13.71
N ALA A 90 9.55 -6.19 13.08
CA ALA A 90 8.67 -7.35 12.93
C ALA A 90 9.35 -8.49 12.16
N GLN A 91 10.06 -8.19 11.05
CA GLN A 91 10.85 -9.18 10.30
C GLN A 91 11.91 -9.85 11.19
N ALA A 92 12.60 -9.10 12.07
CA ALA A 92 13.56 -9.66 12.99
C ALA A 92 12.91 -10.60 14.04
N ASP A 93 11.70 -10.28 14.49
CA ASP A 93 10.94 -11.14 15.40
C ASP A 93 10.41 -12.39 14.68
N PHE A 94 9.90 -12.29 13.47
CA PHE A 94 9.50 -13.43 12.64
C PHE A 94 10.67 -14.36 12.33
N LYS A 95 11.86 -13.81 12.07
CA LYS A 95 13.07 -14.57 11.82
C LYS A 95 13.42 -15.51 12.97
N LYS A 96 13.23 -15.08 14.24
CA LYS A 96 13.43 -15.94 15.43
C LYS A 96 12.49 -17.15 15.46
N LEU A 97 11.34 -17.05 14.79
CA LEU A 97 10.35 -18.11 14.65
C LEU A 97 10.55 -18.96 13.38
N GLY A 98 11.57 -18.67 12.56
CA GLY A 98 11.83 -19.35 11.30
C GLY A 98 11.02 -18.83 10.11
N TYR A 99 10.40 -17.64 10.23
CA TYR A 99 9.53 -17.04 9.23
C TYR A 99 10.14 -15.79 8.60
N GLY A 100 9.77 -15.52 7.36
CA GLY A 100 10.03 -14.28 6.63
C GLY A 100 8.70 -13.62 6.23
N ILE A 101 8.76 -12.34 5.90
CA ILE A 101 7.62 -11.55 5.43
C ILE A 101 7.52 -11.64 3.90
N LYS A 102 6.29 -11.82 3.39
CA LYS A 102 5.91 -11.63 2.00
C LYS A 102 4.88 -10.51 1.91
N ILE A 103 5.15 -9.47 1.10
CA ILE A 103 4.28 -8.31 0.88
C ILE A 103 3.45 -8.51 -0.40
N TYR A 104 2.15 -8.27 -0.30
CA TYR A 104 1.20 -8.24 -1.42
C TYR A 104 0.91 -6.81 -1.89
N ASP A 105 0.80 -5.85 -0.96
CA ASP A 105 0.61 -4.42 -1.22
C ASP A 105 1.18 -3.57 -0.07
N ALA A 106 1.57 -2.33 -0.40
CA ALA A 106 2.11 -1.38 0.57
C ALA A 106 1.61 0.03 0.24
N TYR A 107 2.47 0.99 -0.10
CA TYR A 107 2.01 2.26 -0.65
C TYR A 107 1.21 2.00 -1.94
N ARG A 108 0.06 2.65 -2.04
CA ARG A 108 -0.87 2.59 -3.16
C ARG A 108 -1.15 4.01 -3.65
N PRO A 109 -0.86 4.37 -4.91
CA PRO A 109 -1.30 5.64 -5.46
C PRO A 109 -2.81 5.85 -5.30
N TYR A 110 -3.25 7.08 -5.06
CA TYR A 110 -4.68 7.36 -4.84
C TYR A 110 -5.55 6.97 -6.04
N SER A 111 -5.02 7.07 -7.27
CA SER A 111 -5.67 6.63 -8.50
C SER A 111 -6.12 5.16 -8.44
N ALA A 112 -5.32 4.29 -7.84
CA ALA A 112 -5.66 2.88 -7.67
C ALA A 112 -6.84 2.69 -6.69
N THR A 113 -6.90 3.47 -5.59
CA THR A 113 -8.05 3.44 -4.68
C THR A 113 -9.34 3.87 -5.38
N VAL A 114 -9.28 4.89 -6.24
CA VAL A 114 -10.41 5.30 -7.08
C VAL A 114 -10.84 4.16 -8.01
N LYS A 115 -9.89 3.55 -8.71
CA LYS A 115 -10.17 2.42 -9.61
C LYS A 115 -10.84 1.24 -8.87
N PHE A 116 -10.35 0.88 -7.69
CA PHE A 116 -10.94 -0.21 -6.89
C PHE A 116 -12.39 0.08 -6.51
N TYR A 117 -12.65 1.29 -6.04
CA TYR A 117 -14.01 1.72 -5.71
C TYR A 117 -14.96 1.70 -6.91
N GLU A 118 -14.49 2.09 -8.11
CA GLU A 118 -15.27 2.06 -9.33
C GLU A 118 -15.55 0.62 -9.80
N VAL A 119 -14.56 -0.27 -9.75
CA VAL A 119 -14.73 -1.71 -10.04
C VAL A 119 -15.74 -2.35 -9.10
N MET A 120 -15.71 -2.00 -7.82
CA MET A 120 -16.65 -2.47 -6.78
C MET A 120 -17.98 -1.72 -6.79
N LYS A 121 -18.25 -0.87 -7.79
CA LYS A 121 -19.52 -0.12 -7.97
C LYS A 121 -19.93 0.66 -6.71
N GLY A 122 -18.96 1.16 -5.97
CA GLY A 122 -19.18 1.95 -4.76
C GLY A 122 -19.35 1.15 -3.47
N ASP A 123 -19.23 -0.17 -3.50
CA ASP A 123 -19.22 -0.99 -2.29
C ASP A 123 -17.91 -0.79 -1.52
N THR A 124 -18.01 -0.29 -0.29
CA THR A 124 -16.86 -0.02 0.59
C THR A 124 -16.65 -1.09 1.66
N THR A 125 -17.30 -2.24 1.54
CA THR A 125 -17.16 -3.33 2.51
C THR A 125 -15.71 -3.85 2.56
N TYR A 126 -15.05 -3.96 1.38
CA TYR A 126 -13.69 -4.49 1.23
C TYR A 126 -12.73 -3.54 0.51
N VAL A 127 -13.21 -2.39 0.01
CA VAL A 127 -12.35 -1.39 -0.62
C VAL A 127 -12.48 -0.05 0.06
N ALA A 128 -11.39 0.71 0.09
CA ALA A 128 -11.39 2.01 0.75
C ALA A 128 -12.29 3.01 0.02
N ASN A 129 -12.98 3.85 0.81
CA ASN A 129 -13.80 4.94 0.31
C ASN A 129 -12.90 6.08 -0.20
N PRO A 130 -12.92 6.43 -1.51
CA PRO A 130 -12.05 7.47 -2.07
C PRO A 130 -12.36 8.87 -1.53
N TYR A 131 -13.56 9.12 -0.98
CA TYR A 131 -13.86 10.40 -0.30
C TYR A 131 -13.04 10.62 0.98
N LYS A 132 -12.41 9.56 1.52
CA LYS A 132 -11.54 9.61 2.72
C LYS A 132 -10.09 9.26 2.41
N GLY A 133 -9.85 8.58 1.30
CA GLY A 133 -8.59 7.93 0.98
C GLY A 133 -8.33 6.67 1.81
N SER A 134 -7.24 5.98 1.51
CA SER A 134 -6.80 4.75 2.18
C SER A 134 -5.55 5.03 3.03
N ARG A 135 -5.28 4.17 4.03
CA ARG A 135 -3.99 4.16 4.73
C ARG A 135 -2.86 3.71 3.81
N HIS A 136 -3.14 2.85 2.81
CA HIS A 136 -2.20 2.56 1.72
C HIS A 136 -1.80 3.81 0.95
N ASN A 137 -2.74 4.74 0.67
CA ASN A 137 -2.41 6.00 -0.02
C ASN A 137 -1.47 6.90 0.80
N ARG A 138 -1.35 6.65 2.09
CA ARG A 138 -0.47 7.37 3.00
C ARG A 138 0.89 6.69 3.18
N GLY A 139 1.09 5.49 2.60
CA GLY A 139 2.24 4.63 2.83
C GLY A 139 2.28 4.05 4.25
N CYS A 140 1.11 3.87 4.88
CA CYS A 140 0.94 3.50 6.27
C CYS A 140 0.11 2.23 6.49
N ALA A 141 -0.19 1.48 5.44
CA ALA A 141 -0.79 0.15 5.51
C ALA A 141 0.01 -0.86 4.68
N LEU A 142 -0.06 -2.11 5.08
CA LEU A 142 0.63 -3.24 4.47
C LEU A 142 -0.32 -4.42 4.36
N ASP A 143 -0.39 -5.02 3.18
CA ASP A 143 -0.97 -6.33 2.99
C ASP A 143 0.14 -7.37 2.90
N MET A 144 0.09 -8.38 3.76
CA MET A 144 1.22 -9.29 3.91
C MET A 144 0.85 -10.66 4.44
N THR A 145 1.77 -11.61 4.27
CA THR A 145 1.73 -12.94 4.88
C THR A 145 3.13 -13.38 5.31
N LEU A 146 3.25 -14.62 5.78
CA LEU A 146 4.50 -15.23 6.20
C LEU A 146 4.94 -16.33 5.26
N VAL A 147 6.24 -16.48 5.12
CA VAL A 147 6.91 -17.58 4.41
C VAL A 147 7.86 -18.32 5.35
N LEU A 148 8.05 -19.61 5.12
CA LEU A 148 9.11 -20.39 5.80
C LEU A 148 10.47 -19.95 5.26
N LEU A 149 11.38 -19.45 6.09
CA LEU A 149 12.73 -19.04 5.68
C LEU A 149 13.53 -20.17 5.02
N LYS A 150 13.32 -21.41 5.49
CA LYS A 150 14.03 -22.58 4.97
C LYS A 150 13.68 -22.91 3.52
N THR A 151 12.44 -22.67 3.09
CA THR A 151 11.91 -23.16 1.80
C THR A 151 11.32 -22.06 0.93
N GLY A 152 11.08 -20.86 1.46
CA GLY A 152 10.32 -19.79 0.80
C GLY A 152 8.82 -20.07 0.66
N LYS A 153 8.34 -21.23 1.13
CA LYS A 153 6.93 -21.61 1.00
C LYS A 153 6.07 -20.72 1.91
N GLU A 154 4.99 -20.19 1.34
CA GLU A 154 3.98 -19.41 2.07
C GLU A 154 3.26 -20.28 3.11
N LEU A 155 3.01 -19.72 4.28
CA LEU A 155 2.22 -20.36 5.33
C LEU A 155 0.74 -20.39 4.90
N GLN A 156 0.07 -21.48 5.24
CA GLN A 156 -1.37 -21.58 5.03
C GLN A 156 -2.09 -20.62 5.97
N MET A 157 -2.91 -19.73 5.41
CA MET A 157 -3.74 -18.75 6.11
C MET A 157 -5.23 -19.07 5.96
N PRO A 158 -6.13 -18.41 6.72
CA PRO A 158 -7.56 -18.73 6.70
C PRO A 158 -8.21 -18.68 5.33
N THR A 159 -7.77 -17.77 4.49
CA THR A 159 -8.23 -17.58 3.10
C THR A 159 -7.04 -17.17 2.23
N ALA A 160 -7.22 -17.17 0.92
CA ALA A 160 -6.31 -16.47 0.02
C ALA A 160 -6.32 -14.96 0.35
N TRP A 161 -5.24 -14.27 0.00
CA TRP A 161 -5.18 -12.81 0.04
C TRP A 161 -6.28 -12.23 -0.87
N ASP A 162 -6.85 -11.11 -0.45
CA ASP A 162 -7.89 -10.36 -1.18
C ASP A 162 -9.20 -11.15 -1.37
N ALA A 163 -9.41 -12.21 -0.59
CA ALA A 163 -10.66 -12.95 -0.55
C ALA A 163 -11.71 -12.17 0.25
N MET A 164 -12.60 -11.49 -0.47
CA MET A 164 -13.64 -10.61 0.07
C MET A 164 -14.79 -11.43 0.69
N GLN A 165 -14.55 -12.05 1.85
CA GLN A 165 -15.49 -12.91 2.54
C GLN A 165 -15.29 -12.91 4.05
N LYS A 166 -16.33 -13.28 4.80
CA LYS A 166 -16.29 -13.26 6.27
C LYS A 166 -15.21 -14.18 6.87
N ALA A 167 -14.82 -15.26 6.17
CA ALA A 167 -13.72 -16.13 6.60
C ALA A 167 -12.35 -15.41 6.65
N SER A 168 -12.21 -14.27 5.97
CA SER A 168 -11.01 -13.41 6.00
C SER A 168 -10.92 -12.54 7.26
N TRP A 169 -11.98 -12.41 8.02
CA TRP A 169 -11.98 -11.56 9.21
C TRP A 169 -11.11 -12.18 10.31
N PRO A 170 -10.23 -11.43 10.95
CA PRO A 170 -9.40 -11.92 12.05
C PRO A 170 -10.19 -12.55 13.19
N SER A 171 -11.40 -12.05 13.45
CA SER A 171 -12.32 -12.55 14.50
C SER A 171 -13.03 -13.85 14.13
N THR A 172 -13.00 -14.28 12.86
CA THR A 172 -13.68 -15.51 12.44
C THR A 172 -12.94 -16.73 13.01
N PRO A 173 -13.66 -17.66 13.65
CA PRO A 173 -13.07 -18.91 14.13
C PRO A 173 -12.42 -19.72 13.02
N VAL A 174 -11.23 -20.23 13.24
CA VAL A 174 -10.49 -21.10 12.32
C VAL A 174 -10.39 -22.49 12.92
N ALA A 175 -10.99 -23.47 12.27
CA ALA A 175 -11.05 -24.85 12.77
C ALA A 175 -9.66 -25.53 12.75
N ASN A 176 -8.88 -25.33 11.67
CA ASN A 176 -7.54 -25.88 11.55
C ASN A 176 -6.58 -25.20 12.55
N PRO A 177 -6.00 -25.95 13.53
CA PRO A 177 -5.14 -25.35 14.56
C PRO A 177 -3.86 -24.73 14.02
N GLU A 178 -3.29 -25.29 12.94
CA GLU A 178 -2.07 -24.75 12.31
C GLU A 178 -2.36 -23.43 11.62
N VAL A 179 -3.42 -23.34 10.83
CA VAL A 179 -3.86 -22.12 10.14
C VAL A 179 -4.20 -21.03 11.14
N ARG A 180 -4.89 -21.39 12.24
CA ARG A 180 -5.17 -20.46 13.34
C ARG A 180 -3.88 -19.93 13.96
N LYS A 181 -2.92 -20.82 14.31
CA LYS A 181 -1.63 -20.44 14.85
C LYS A 181 -0.86 -19.51 13.92
N ASN A 182 -0.86 -19.78 12.60
CA ASN A 182 -0.17 -18.94 11.63
C ASN A 182 -0.74 -17.52 11.60
N ARG A 183 -2.07 -17.38 11.51
CA ARG A 183 -2.78 -16.09 11.56
C ARG A 183 -2.49 -15.36 12.88
N ASP A 184 -2.64 -16.03 14.01
CA ASP A 184 -2.50 -15.42 15.33
C ASP A 184 -1.04 -14.99 15.58
N THR A 185 -0.06 -15.75 15.08
CA THR A 185 1.36 -15.40 15.12
C THR A 185 1.62 -14.14 14.29
N LEU A 186 1.09 -14.08 13.05
CA LEU A 186 1.21 -12.91 12.18
C LEU A 186 0.67 -11.66 12.89
N ILE A 187 -0.55 -11.72 13.41
CA ILE A 187 -1.22 -10.60 14.09
C ILE A 187 -0.44 -10.17 15.33
N SER A 188 -0.11 -11.11 16.20
CA SER A 188 0.56 -10.81 17.46
C SER A 188 1.92 -10.12 17.28
N VAL A 189 2.74 -10.58 16.33
CA VAL A 189 4.04 -9.97 16.07
C VAL A 189 3.88 -8.58 15.41
N MET A 190 2.93 -8.40 14.51
CA MET A 190 2.68 -7.10 13.90
C MET A 190 2.17 -6.08 14.92
N GLU A 191 1.22 -6.46 15.78
CA GLU A 191 0.69 -5.58 16.82
C GLU A 191 1.76 -5.20 17.85
N LYS A 192 2.62 -6.13 18.26
CA LYS A 192 3.79 -5.85 19.11
C LYS A 192 4.71 -4.78 18.50
N ASN A 193 4.78 -4.72 17.19
CA ASN A 193 5.65 -3.79 16.44
C ASN A 193 4.95 -2.52 15.95
N GLY A 194 3.79 -2.14 16.53
CA GLY A 194 3.14 -0.85 16.28
C GLY A 194 2.18 -0.84 15.10
N PHE A 195 1.69 -1.99 14.69
CA PHE A 195 0.62 -2.12 13.71
C PHE A 195 -0.69 -2.53 14.38
N LYS A 196 -1.78 -2.43 13.64
CA LYS A 196 -3.09 -2.93 14.03
C LYS A 196 -3.72 -3.69 12.87
N VAL A 197 -4.15 -4.93 13.11
CA VAL A 197 -4.84 -5.71 12.09
C VAL A 197 -6.19 -5.06 11.75
N TYR A 198 -6.55 -5.05 10.45
CA TYR A 198 -7.83 -4.54 10.01
C TYR A 198 -8.96 -5.54 10.33
N THR A 199 -10.15 -5.04 10.63
CA THR A 199 -11.24 -5.85 11.20
C THR A 199 -11.82 -6.88 10.26
N THR A 200 -11.68 -6.70 8.94
CA THR A 200 -12.25 -7.57 7.89
C THR A 200 -11.22 -8.37 7.09
N GLU A 201 -9.92 -8.15 7.35
CA GLU A 201 -8.83 -8.68 6.52
C GLU A 201 -7.64 -9.11 7.37
N TRP A 202 -7.37 -10.43 7.46
CA TRP A 202 -6.26 -10.97 8.27
C TRP A 202 -4.88 -10.55 7.77
N TRP A 203 -4.75 -10.15 6.51
CA TRP A 203 -3.50 -9.75 5.86
C TRP A 203 -3.17 -8.27 6.00
N HIS A 204 -4.18 -7.42 6.28
CA HIS A 204 -4.06 -5.97 6.26
C HIS A 204 -3.71 -5.41 7.65
N PHE A 205 -2.64 -4.61 7.69
CA PHE A 205 -2.11 -4.00 8.90
C PHE A 205 -1.95 -2.49 8.74
N ASP A 206 -2.67 -1.71 9.54
CA ASP A 206 -2.52 -0.26 9.65
C ASP A 206 -1.39 0.07 10.62
N PHE A 207 -0.49 1.01 10.27
CA PHE A 207 0.48 1.55 11.20
C PHE A 207 -0.18 2.52 12.18
N VAL A 208 0.07 2.37 13.48
CA VAL A 208 -0.48 3.26 14.52
C VAL A 208 0.13 4.67 14.36
N GLY A 209 -0.74 5.69 14.18
CA GLY A 209 -0.32 7.06 13.91
C GLY A 209 -0.27 7.41 12.42
N TRP A 210 -0.92 6.61 11.57
CA TRP A 210 -1.06 6.86 10.12
C TRP A 210 -1.74 8.21 9.80
N GLU A 211 -2.51 8.75 10.73
CA GLU A 211 -3.25 10.03 10.59
C GLU A 211 -2.33 11.23 10.34
N LYS A 212 -1.06 11.12 10.74
CA LYS A 212 -0.04 12.16 10.58
C LYS A 212 0.49 12.29 9.15
N PHE A 213 0.10 11.38 8.25
CA PHE A 213 0.62 11.29 6.89
C PHE A 213 -0.47 11.62 5.87
N GLU A 214 -0.08 12.39 4.86
CA GLU A 214 -0.96 12.84 3.78
C GLU A 214 -1.28 11.69 2.81
N VAL A 215 -2.47 11.77 2.21
CA VAL A 215 -2.82 10.96 1.03
C VAL A 215 -1.96 11.42 -0.15
N MET A 216 -1.36 10.47 -0.87
CA MET A 216 -0.48 10.74 -2.02
C MET A 216 -1.06 10.16 -3.31
N GLY A 217 -0.87 10.90 -4.40
CA GLY A 217 -1.22 10.47 -5.75
C GLY A 217 0.02 10.37 -6.64
N ILE A 218 1.11 9.81 -6.13
CA ILE A 218 2.41 9.71 -6.81
C ILE A 218 2.53 8.32 -7.39
N ASP A 219 2.75 8.20 -8.68
CA ASP A 219 2.97 6.91 -9.31
C ASP A 219 4.38 6.38 -9.03
N PHE A 220 4.56 5.05 -9.11
CA PHE A 220 5.85 4.43 -8.77
C PHE A 220 7.00 4.90 -9.66
N GLU A 221 6.74 5.17 -10.94
CA GLU A 221 7.74 5.69 -11.87
C GLU A 221 8.24 7.10 -11.51
N GLU A 222 7.42 7.87 -10.79
CA GLU A 222 7.82 9.19 -10.29
C GLU A 222 8.74 9.09 -9.07
N LEU A 223 8.60 8.02 -8.27
CA LEU A 223 9.44 7.74 -7.09
C LEU A 223 10.83 7.20 -7.46
N GLU A 224 11.01 6.63 -8.65
CA GLU A 224 12.27 6.04 -9.12
C GLU A 224 13.14 7.07 -9.90
N LYS A 225 12.64 8.28 -10.16
CA LYS A 225 13.39 9.39 -10.80
C LYS A 225 14.10 10.24 -9.78
#